data_232f93da9104256dca419b40911ff8b5
#
_entry.id   232f93da9104256dca419b40911ff8b5
#
_cell.length_a   1.000
_cell.length_b   1.000
_cell.length_c   1.000
_cell.angle_alpha   90.00
_cell.angle_beta   90.00
_cell.angle_gamma   90.00
#
_symmetry.space_group_name_H-M   'P 1'
#
loop_
_entity.id
_entity.type
_entity.pdbx_description
1 polymer ?
#
loop_
_entity_poly.entity_id
_entity_poly.type
_entity_poly.pdbx_seq_one_letter_code
_entity_poly.pdbx_strand_id
1 'polypeptide(L)' 'MSVHKIPVYKLSHKALQGVIEEFISRDATDYGEKEVPTETKFRHVKYKLETGSAVLIFDDETETTNIFLANDPVLKALMS' A
#
# COMPACT_ATOMS: atom_id res chain seq x y z
N MET A 1 -0.43 20.96 -1.47
CA MET A 1 -0.77 19.56 -1.31
C MET A 1 -0.19 18.75 -2.45
N SER A 2 0.69 17.85 -2.13
CA SER A 2 1.48 17.16 -3.14
C SER A 2 1.55 15.67 -2.83
N VAL A 3 1.14 14.86 -3.78
CA VAL A 3 1.24 13.41 -3.66
C VAL A 3 2.12 12.89 -4.78
N HIS A 4 2.94 11.89 -4.44
CA HIS A 4 3.90 11.34 -5.39
C HIS A 4 3.81 9.82 -5.43
N LYS A 5 3.86 9.29 -6.63
CA LYS A 5 3.93 7.85 -6.80
C LYS A 5 5.37 7.41 -6.59
N ILE A 6 5.57 6.45 -5.71
CA ILE A 6 6.91 5.97 -5.36
C ILE A 6 7.08 4.54 -5.84
N PRO A 7 8.18 4.24 -6.57
CA PRO A 7 8.47 2.86 -6.91
C PRO A 7 8.78 2.05 -5.66
N VAL A 8 8.37 0.80 -5.66
CA VAL A 8 8.54 -0.04 -4.49
C VAL A 8 10.01 -0.19 -4.09
N TYR A 9 10.89 -0.19 -5.06
CA TYR A 9 12.32 -0.37 -4.77
C TYR A 9 12.98 0.84 -4.12
N LYS A 10 12.28 1.96 -4.09
CA LYS A 10 12.80 3.17 -3.44
C LYS A 10 12.72 3.09 -1.93
N LEU A 11 11.89 2.21 -1.41
CA LEU A 11 11.78 2.03 0.03
C LEU A 11 12.73 0.93 0.49
N SER A 12 13.32 1.11 1.67
CA SER A 12 14.08 0.05 2.27
C SER A 12 13.13 -1.08 2.63
N HIS A 13 13.68 -2.28 2.78
CA HIS A 13 12.86 -3.44 3.13
C HIS A 13 12.04 -3.16 4.40
N LYS A 14 12.67 -2.54 5.38
CA LYS A 14 12.03 -2.25 6.64
C LYS A 14 10.89 -1.24 6.48
N ALA A 15 11.14 -0.19 5.71
CA ALA A 15 10.12 0.82 5.48
C ALA A 15 8.94 0.24 4.71
N LEU A 16 9.23 -0.58 3.71
CA LEU A 16 8.19 -1.22 2.93
C LEU A 16 7.36 -2.16 3.80
N GLN A 17 8.02 -2.90 4.67
CA GLN A 17 7.32 -3.80 5.58
C GLN A 17 6.35 -3.04 6.47
N GLY A 18 6.80 -1.91 7.00
CA GLY A 18 5.94 -1.10 7.86
C GLY A 18 4.71 -0.59 7.13
N VAL A 19 4.90 -0.12 5.91
CA VAL A 19 3.79 0.40 5.12
C VAL A 19 2.79 -0.71 4.79
N ILE A 20 3.29 -1.86 4.42
CA ILE A 20 2.42 -2.99 4.08
C ILE A 20 1.66 -3.49 5.32
N GLU A 21 2.35 -3.56 6.45
CA GLU A 21 1.71 -4.01 7.68
C GLU A 21 0.58 -3.07 8.09
N GLU A 22 0.81 -1.78 7.92
CA GLU A 22 -0.22 -0.80 8.22
C GLU A 22 -1.42 -0.96 7.29
N PHE A 23 -1.16 -1.20 6.03
CA PHE A 23 -2.20 -1.42 5.05
C PHE A 23 -3.03 -2.65 5.40
N ILE A 24 -2.35 -3.74 5.75
CA ILE A 24 -3.01 -4.98 6.12
C ILE A 24 -3.85 -4.81 7.37
N SER A 25 -3.31 -4.10 8.34
CA SER A 25 -3.98 -3.88 9.61
C SER A 25 -5.27 -3.09 9.42
N ARG A 26 -5.22 -2.09 8.56
CA ARG A 26 -6.39 -1.28 8.26
C ARG A 26 -7.47 -2.09 7.57
N ASP A 27 -7.07 -3.00 6.71
CA ASP A 27 -7.97 -3.79 5.91
C ASP A 27 -8.49 -5.02 6.65
N ALA A 28 -7.82 -5.41 7.72
CA ALA A 28 -8.08 -6.67 8.40
C ALA A 28 -9.47 -6.75 9.03
N THR A 29 -10.08 -5.63 9.29
CA THR A 29 -11.39 -5.62 9.92
C THR A 29 -12.47 -6.26 9.06
N ASP A 30 -12.24 -6.33 7.77
CA ASP A 30 -13.21 -6.89 6.85
C ASP A 30 -13.11 -8.39 6.70
N TYR A 31 -12.05 -8.97 7.21
CA TYR A 31 -11.80 -10.40 7.02
C TYR A 31 -11.90 -11.19 8.29
N GLY A 32 -12.82 -10.81 9.14
CA GLY A 32 -12.92 -11.38 10.46
C GLY A 32 -13.04 -12.90 10.52
N GLU A 33 -13.55 -13.50 9.50
CA GLU A 33 -13.77 -14.94 9.53
C GLU A 33 -12.69 -15.77 8.90
N LYS A 34 -11.78 -15.16 8.19
CA LYS A 34 -10.72 -15.90 7.54
C LYS A 34 -9.42 -15.61 8.21
N GLU A 35 -8.79 -16.64 8.68
CA GLU A 35 -7.49 -16.49 9.32
C GLU A 35 -6.39 -16.67 8.31
N VAL A 36 -6.15 -15.63 7.55
CA VAL A 36 -5.04 -15.65 6.61
C VAL A 36 -3.82 -15.13 7.34
N PRO A 37 -2.71 -15.86 7.32
CA PRO A 37 -1.49 -15.40 8.00
C PRO A 37 -1.04 -14.06 7.46
N THR A 38 -0.54 -13.23 8.36
CA THR A 38 -0.03 -11.91 7.99
C THR A 38 1.05 -12.03 6.92
N GLU A 39 1.86 -13.07 7.02
CA GLU A 39 2.91 -13.32 6.05
C GLU A 39 2.37 -13.47 4.64
N THR A 40 1.28 -14.21 4.51
CA THR A 40 0.66 -14.40 3.21
C THR A 40 0.09 -13.10 2.67
N LYS A 41 -0.55 -12.32 3.54
CA LYS A 41 -1.08 -11.03 3.14
C LYS A 41 0.03 -10.09 2.70
N PHE A 42 1.14 -10.12 3.42
CA PHE A 42 2.30 -9.31 3.09
C PHE A 42 2.79 -9.63 1.67
N ARG A 43 2.90 -10.91 1.37
CA ARG A 43 3.35 -11.35 0.05
C ARG A 43 2.41 -10.90 -1.06
N HIS A 44 1.11 -11.00 -0.81
CA HIS A 44 0.13 -10.58 -1.80
C HIS A 44 0.24 -9.11 -2.11
N VAL A 45 0.35 -8.28 -1.08
CA VAL A 45 0.48 -6.84 -1.27
C VAL A 45 1.77 -6.50 -1.97
N LYS A 46 2.87 -7.13 -1.56
CA LYS A 46 4.16 -6.89 -2.18
C LYS A 46 4.12 -7.27 -3.67
N TYR A 47 3.50 -8.39 -3.97
CA TYR A 47 3.37 -8.83 -5.35
C TYR A 47 2.59 -7.82 -6.18
N LYS A 48 1.50 -7.30 -5.63
CA LYS A 48 0.71 -6.31 -6.32
C LYS A 48 1.51 -5.04 -6.59
N LEU A 49 2.32 -4.64 -5.63
CA LEU A 49 3.18 -3.47 -5.81
C LEU A 49 4.21 -3.71 -6.89
N GLU A 50 4.77 -4.91 -6.93
CA GLU A 50 5.81 -5.25 -7.91
C GLU A 50 5.26 -5.37 -9.33
N THR A 51 4.02 -5.83 -9.45
CA THR A 51 3.40 -6.01 -10.76
C THR A 51 2.64 -4.80 -11.25
N GLY A 52 2.48 -3.80 -10.40
CA GLY A 52 1.77 -2.59 -10.78
C GLY A 52 0.28 -2.64 -10.49
N SER A 53 -0.20 -3.69 -9.86
CA SER A 53 -1.61 -3.77 -9.48
C SER A 53 -1.92 -2.87 -8.29
N ALA A 54 -0.91 -2.49 -7.54
CA ALA A 54 -1.04 -1.51 -6.47
C ALA A 54 0.13 -0.55 -6.57
N VAL A 55 -0.04 0.63 -5.99
CA VAL A 55 0.98 1.67 -6.05
C VAL A 55 1.20 2.28 -4.68
N LEU A 56 2.40 2.77 -4.48
CA LEU A 56 2.75 3.50 -3.26
C LEU A 56 2.62 4.99 -3.53
N ILE A 57 1.91 5.67 -2.66
CA ILE A 57 1.71 7.11 -2.80
C ILE A 57 2.23 7.80 -1.55
N PHE A 58 3.12 8.73 -1.73
CA PHE A 58 3.67 9.53 -0.64
C PHE A 58 2.98 10.89 -0.61
N ASP A 59 2.51 11.27 0.57
CA ASP A 59 1.87 12.57 0.77
C ASP A 59 2.85 13.48 1.49
N ASP A 60 3.24 14.56 0.83
CA ASP A 60 4.17 15.54 1.38
C ASP A 60 3.62 16.24 2.61
N GLU A 61 2.33 16.46 2.60
CA GLU A 61 1.71 17.26 3.63
C GLU A 61 1.74 16.58 4.98
N THR A 62 1.41 15.29 4.97
CA THR A 62 1.39 14.50 6.19
C THR A 62 2.65 13.67 6.36
N GLU A 63 3.49 13.65 5.34
CA GLU A 63 4.72 12.84 5.31
C GLU A 63 4.43 11.38 5.57
N THR A 64 3.37 10.88 4.94
CA THR A 64 2.97 9.50 5.08
C THR A 64 2.93 8.79 3.74
N THR A 65 3.13 7.50 3.78
CA THR A 65 3.06 6.67 2.58
C THR A 65 1.87 5.74 2.70
N ASN A 66 1.09 5.67 1.63
CA ASN A 66 -0.08 4.81 1.59
C ASN A 66 -0.07 3.93 0.36
N ILE A 67 -0.83 2.85 0.42
CA ILE A 67 -0.93 1.92 -0.69
C ILE A 67 -2.34 2.03 -1.27
N PHE A 68 -2.42 2.16 -2.58
CA PHE A 68 -3.69 2.20 -3.30
C PHE A 68 -3.68 1.16 -4.40
N LEU A 69 -4.84 0.62 -4.70
CA LEU A 69 -4.95 -0.25 -5.86
C LEU A 69 -4.86 0.60 -7.12
N ALA A 70 -4.27 0.04 -8.16
CA ALA A 70 -4.04 0.81 -9.38
C ALA A 70 -5.32 1.34 -10.01
N ASN A 71 -6.43 0.64 -9.80
CA ASN A 71 -7.71 1.07 -10.36
C ASN A 71 -8.62 1.75 -9.34
N ASP A 72 -8.05 2.18 -8.23
CA ASP A 72 -8.81 2.83 -7.18
C ASP A 72 -9.27 4.22 -7.65
N PRO A 73 -10.57 4.52 -7.53
CA PRO A 73 -11.05 5.85 -7.92
C PRO A 73 -10.43 6.98 -7.11
N VAL A 74 -10.11 6.70 -5.85
CA VAL A 74 -9.45 7.70 -5.00
C VAL A 74 -8.08 8.06 -5.56
N LEU A 75 -7.36 7.04 -6.02
CA LEU A 75 -6.05 7.26 -6.61
C LEU A 75 -6.16 8.17 -7.83
N LYS A 76 -7.16 7.92 -8.66
CA LYS A 76 -7.38 8.72 -9.85
C LYS A 76 -7.62 10.18 -9.48
N ALA A 77 -8.40 10.41 -8.44
CA ALA A 77 -8.70 11.75 -7.99
C ALA A 77 -7.45 12.45 -7.46
N LEU A 78 -6.58 11.70 -6.78
CA LEU A 78 -5.37 12.27 -6.22
C LEU A 78 -4.35 12.61 -7.28
N MET A 79 -4.29 11.81 -8.35
CA MET A 79 -3.25 11.95 -9.36
C MET A 79 -3.66 12.76 -10.58
N SER A 80 -4.91 13.15 -10.67
CA SER A 80 -5.36 13.91 -11.84
C SER A 80 -5.10 15.41 -11.72
#